data_022467c8b4479e259b7612e4cf804634
#
_entry.id   022467c8b4479e259b7612e4cf804634
#
_cell.length_a   1.000
_cell.length_b   1.000
_cell.length_c   1.000
_cell.angle_alpha   90.00
_cell.angle_beta   90.00
_cell.angle_gamma   90.00
#
_symmetry.space_group_name_H-M   'P 1'
#
loop_
_entity.id
_entity.type
_entity.pdbx_description
1 polymer ?
#
loop_
_entity_poly.entity_id
_entity_poly.type
_entity_poly.pdbx_seq_one_letter_code
_entity_poly.pdbx_strand_id
1 'polypeptide(L)'
;MITTSYWDKIQRQRISRRRMLAVTGAGAAGLAIAAACGDSGDDGAEPTDDGQVSAGTPVYGGRMQIGTAVNIDTLDPHISIAGGVGYFPRIYNVLVAQSAIKPEFRFDDLAETLEHPDETTWIFGIRPGVKIAPNEMGVPERDMDAIDAFESFERIKNLDQANAAIFVNDWFETHEAAADGMTYTVNTPSPYAWFLMRMGFFINNIPPRELLVGDLDALRNAGVGGGPFSVPVGGYTEGESLVLNKNPNYYRTDPNNNDAQLPYMDGFDVKIITDRATLRTAFLDQQTYSYGAENKAEADDLLANNDVYQASSEPVQTFIAVSMNVVRPPFDNPLIRKAIMHSINREQYVELVYGGDAQANGIVHWPQGAFALSPEELDELQPFDPEKSKELIVQAGFEVPLDVTVMFPANSTIEEHSTHLPIFLEQMEAAGFNVTQDAQDFGTWLDNYTEKNYDICLALNQIYETPEIPLDFHHSKGPAGDEIFSSGMQDPEIDAAIDAAKTITDNEELVDAIHDIQRTLYEAGPNFLPIVSPFSRTLYWDFVKNIPTGLGAVGLLINDWWLEL
;
A
#
# COMPACT_ATOMS: atom_id res chain seq x y z
N MET A 1 26.94 6.72 -25.51
CA MET A 1 25.94 7.45 -24.70
C MET A 1 25.94 6.74 -23.36
N ILE A 2 26.28 7.43 -22.30
CA ILE A 2 26.33 6.84 -20.95
C ILE A 2 24.90 6.79 -20.48
N THR A 3 24.30 5.60 -20.48
CA THR A 3 23.00 5.35 -19.88
C THR A 3 23.13 5.60 -18.38
N THR A 4 22.44 6.61 -17.88
CA THR A 4 22.39 6.89 -16.44
C THR A 4 21.49 5.87 -15.80
N SER A 5 22.05 5.04 -14.90
CA SER A 5 21.35 4.08 -14.07
C SER A 5 20.23 4.77 -13.28
N TYR A 6 19.13 4.05 -12.97
CA TYR A 6 18.07 4.50 -12.06
C TYR A 6 18.64 5.09 -10.77
N TRP A 7 19.67 4.47 -10.22
CA TRP A 7 20.37 4.87 -9.01
C TRP A 7 21.18 6.15 -9.19
N ASP A 8 21.74 6.40 -10.39
CA ASP A 8 22.40 7.68 -10.73
C ASP A 8 21.40 8.85 -10.75
N LYS A 9 20.13 8.60 -11.12
CA LYS A 9 19.07 9.63 -11.03
C LYS A 9 18.74 9.96 -9.58
N ILE A 10 18.63 8.95 -8.70
CA ILE A 10 18.42 9.14 -7.26
C ILE A 10 19.59 9.89 -6.62
N GLN A 11 20.84 9.53 -6.93
CA GLN A 11 22.03 10.22 -6.40
C GLN A 11 22.17 11.67 -6.91
N ARG A 12 21.74 11.96 -8.15
CA ARG A 12 21.79 13.31 -8.72
C ARG A 12 20.71 14.24 -8.18
N GLN A 13 19.65 13.71 -7.58
CA GLN A 13 18.63 14.50 -6.89
C GLN A 13 19.09 15.04 -5.52
N ARG A 14 20.35 14.95 -5.17
CA ARG A 14 20.98 15.75 -4.11
C ARG A 14 20.87 17.24 -4.47
N ILE A 15 19.65 17.79 -4.41
CA ILE A 15 19.43 19.22 -4.45
C ILE A 15 19.94 19.76 -3.13
N SER A 16 21.15 20.33 -3.17
CA SER A 16 21.69 20.99 -2.00
C SER A 16 20.70 22.10 -1.58
N ARG A 17 20.44 22.23 -0.28
CA ARG A 17 19.62 23.30 0.32
C ARG A 17 19.92 24.70 -0.23
N ARG A 18 21.14 24.93 -0.75
CA ARG A 18 21.56 26.16 -1.41
C ARG A 18 20.92 26.41 -2.79
N ARG A 19 20.47 25.40 -3.51
CA ARG A 19 19.80 25.59 -4.81
C ARG A 19 18.30 25.83 -4.67
N MET A 20 17.66 25.33 -3.61
CA MET A 20 16.26 25.61 -3.31
C MET A 20 16.04 27.09 -2.94
N LEU A 21 17.00 27.70 -2.22
CA LEU A 21 16.96 29.13 -1.87
C LEU A 21 17.30 30.08 -3.04
N ALA A 22 17.84 29.59 -4.15
CA ALA A 22 18.20 30.40 -5.29
C ALA A 22 17.05 30.57 -6.32
N VAL A 23 16.01 29.74 -6.24
CA VAL A 23 14.84 29.82 -7.15
C VAL A 23 13.73 30.70 -6.58
N THR A 24 13.67 30.90 -5.26
CA THR A 24 12.67 31.75 -4.58
C THR A 24 13.07 33.24 -4.50
N GLY A 25 14.23 33.62 -5.00
CA GLY A 25 14.77 34.99 -4.91
C GLY A 25 14.56 35.90 -6.12
N ALA A 26 13.87 35.48 -7.18
CA ALA A 26 13.73 36.29 -8.40
C ALA A 26 12.26 36.31 -8.91
N GLY A 27 11.37 36.95 -8.16
CA GLY A 27 9.97 37.02 -8.58
C GLY A 27 9.06 37.95 -7.81
N ALA A 28 9.60 38.99 -7.15
CA ALA A 28 8.78 40.00 -6.52
C ALA A 28 9.00 41.38 -7.16
N ALA A 29 8.45 41.62 -8.34
CA ALA A 29 8.16 42.97 -8.84
C ALA A 29 7.18 42.91 -10.02
N GLY A 30 5.92 43.33 -9.75
CA GLY A 30 5.05 44.01 -10.72
C GLY A 30 4.22 43.09 -11.63
N LEU A 31 2.91 43.08 -11.47
CA LEU A 31 1.98 43.98 -12.16
C LEU A 31 0.52 43.52 -11.95
N ALA A 32 -0.24 44.37 -11.39
CA ALA A 32 -1.68 44.39 -11.61
C ALA A 32 -1.92 44.78 -13.09
N ILE A 33 -2.94 44.22 -13.74
CA ILE A 33 -3.94 44.89 -14.57
C ILE A 33 -4.80 43.90 -15.37
N ALA A 34 -6.11 44.08 -15.22
CA ALA A 34 -7.22 44.03 -16.16
C ALA A 34 -7.80 42.65 -16.59
N ALA A 35 -9.03 42.51 -16.14
CA ALA A 35 -10.06 41.69 -16.75
C ALA A 35 -10.34 42.18 -18.20
N ALA A 36 -10.46 41.24 -19.13
CA ALA A 36 -11.32 41.39 -20.31
C ALA A 36 -11.62 40.02 -20.94
N CYS A 37 -12.87 39.83 -21.22
CA CYS A 37 -13.58 38.73 -21.83
C CYS A 37 -12.96 38.17 -23.15
N GLY A 38 -13.24 36.89 -23.41
CA GLY A 38 -13.38 36.40 -24.78
C GLY A 38 -12.95 34.98 -25.04
N ASP A 39 -13.95 34.08 -25.06
CA ASP A 39 -14.23 33.07 -26.08
C ASP A 39 -13.30 31.85 -26.30
N SER A 40 -13.91 30.71 -26.10
CA SER A 40 -13.80 29.40 -26.73
C SER A 40 -12.46 28.93 -27.30
N GLY A 41 -11.95 27.84 -26.72
CA GLY A 41 -10.93 26.97 -27.31
C GLY A 41 -10.75 25.74 -26.41
N ASP A 42 -11.32 24.63 -26.85
CA ASP A 42 -11.11 23.28 -26.37
C ASP A 42 -9.62 22.93 -26.50
N ASP A 43 -8.94 22.74 -25.38
CA ASP A 43 -7.65 22.06 -25.31
C ASP A 43 -7.52 21.42 -23.94
N GLY A 44 -7.29 20.10 -23.95
CA GLY A 44 -7.20 19.24 -22.79
C GLY A 44 -6.29 19.78 -21.70
N ALA A 45 -6.87 20.10 -20.57
CA ALA A 45 -6.13 20.43 -19.36
C ALA A 45 -5.53 19.16 -18.79
N GLU A 46 -4.19 19.06 -18.83
CA GLU A 46 -3.46 18.18 -17.92
C GLU A 46 -3.89 18.50 -16.47
N PRO A 47 -4.10 17.51 -15.62
CA PRO A 47 -4.38 17.76 -14.22
C PRO A 47 -3.14 18.37 -13.59
N THR A 48 -3.21 19.66 -13.30
CA THR A 48 -2.21 20.31 -12.44
C THR A 48 -2.36 19.79 -11.03
N ASP A 49 -1.33 19.10 -10.61
CA ASP A 49 -0.97 18.74 -9.24
C ASP A 49 -1.14 19.93 -8.29
N ASP A 50 -1.48 19.60 -7.03
CA ASP A 50 -1.58 20.39 -5.79
C ASP A 50 -3.00 20.70 -5.30
N GLY A 51 -3.72 19.61 -4.98
CA GLY A 51 -4.86 19.66 -4.07
C GLY A 51 -4.46 19.81 -2.59
N GLN A 52 -3.44 20.60 -2.25
CA GLN A 52 -3.24 21.01 -0.87
C GLN A 52 -4.21 22.15 -0.55
N VAL A 53 -5.29 21.83 0.15
CA VAL A 53 -6.10 22.84 0.83
C VAL A 53 -5.34 23.31 2.07
N SER A 54 -4.27 24.07 1.86
CA SER A 54 -3.63 24.82 2.91
C SER A 54 -4.39 26.13 3.10
N ALA A 55 -5.45 26.09 3.87
CA ALA A 55 -6.16 27.30 4.28
C ALA A 55 -5.91 27.52 5.77
N GLY A 56 -4.93 28.34 6.10
CA GLY A 56 -4.72 28.80 7.46
C GLY A 56 -3.29 28.61 7.98
N THR A 57 -3.00 29.27 9.10
CA THR A 57 -1.75 29.06 9.86
C THR A 57 -1.97 27.92 10.84
N PRO A 58 -1.13 26.86 10.82
CA PRO A 58 -1.27 25.73 11.74
C PRO A 58 -1.31 26.16 13.21
N VAL A 59 -2.16 25.49 13.97
CA VAL A 59 -2.37 25.75 15.40
C VAL A 59 -1.95 24.50 16.18
N TYR A 60 -1.22 24.72 17.29
CA TYR A 60 -0.87 23.63 18.20
C TYR A 60 -2.03 23.27 19.11
N GLY A 61 -2.15 21.99 19.39
CA GLY A 61 -3.11 21.44 20.34
C GLY A 61 -4.21 20.61 19.69
N GLY A 62 -5.09 20.09 20.52
CA GLY A 62 -6.18 19.23 20.10
C GLY A 62 -5.75 17.78 19.85
N ARG A 63 -6.73 16.88 19.81
CA ARG A 63 -6.54 15.45 19.58
C ARG A 63 -7.44 15.00 18.44
N MET A 64 -6.88 14.30 17.46
CA MET A 64 -7.63 13.71 16.37
C MET A 64 -8.52 12.58 16.90
N GLN A 65 -9.81 12.66 16.64
CA GLN A 65 -10.78 11.62 16.98
C GLN A 65 -11.01 10.74 15.76
N ILE A 66 -10.59 9.48 15.82
CA ILE A 66 -10.74 8.53 14.72
C ILE A 66 -11.74 7.43 15.12
N GLY A 67 -12.68 7.14 14.22
CA GLY A 67 -13.49 5.92 14.27
C GLY A 67 -13.04 4.95 13.19
N THR A 68 -12.89 3.68 13.55
CA THR A 68 -12.54 2.62 12.58
C THR A 68 -13.37 1.38 12.83
N ALA A 69 -13.81 0.73 11.75
CA ALA A 69 -14.45 -0.58 11.82
C ALA A 69 -13.41 -1.73 11.85
N VAL A 70 -12.15 -1.43 11.52
CA VAL A 70 -11.08 -2.42 11.48
C VAL A 70 -10.47 -2.59 12.87
N ASN A 71 -10.43 -3.83 13.35
CA ASN A 71 -9.77 -4.15 14.62
C ASN A 71 -8.25 -3.96 14.48
N ILE A 72 -7.63 -3.49 15.56
CA ILE A 72 -6.17 -3.45 15.69
C ILE A 72 -5.77 -4.76 16.37
N ASP A 73 -4.97 -5.57 15.69
CA ASP A 73 -4.59 -6.91 16.14
C ASP A 73 -3.44 -6.88 17.16
N THR A 74 -2.47 -6.00 16.95
CA THR A 74 -1.30 -5.85 17.83
C THR A 74 -0.58 -4.54 17.51
N LEU A 75 0.27 -4.08 18.41
CA LEU A 75 1.20 -2.96 18.18
C LEU A 75 2.62 -3.41 17.82
N ASP A 76 2.86 -4.72 17.73
CA ASP A 76 4.11 -5.28 17.24
C ASP A 76 4.17 -5.16 15.71
N PRO A 77 5.03 -4.28 15.15
CA PRO A 77 5.01 -3.97 13.72
C PRO A 77 5.52 -5.13 12.85
N HIS A 78 6.22 -6.10 13.43
CA HIS A 78 6.79 -7.20 12.65
C HIS A 78 5.80 -8.35 12.40
N ILE A 79 4.69 -8.41 13.14
CA ILE A 79 3.70 -9.51 13.05
C ILE A 79 2.27 -9.03 12.77
N SER A 80 1.98 -7.73 12.85
CA SER A 80 0.63 -7.21 12.59
C SER A 80 0.26 -7.37 11.11
N ILE A 81 -0.96 -7.85 10.88
CA ILE A 81 -1.54 -8.04 9.54
C ILE A 81 -2.82 -7.23 9.32
N ALA A 82 -3.25 -6.45 10.31
CA ALA A 82 -4.53 -5.75 10.30
C ALA A 82 -4.40 -4.26 10.67
N GLY A 83 -5.35 -3.72 11.40
CA GLY A 83 -5.49 -2.29 11.68
C GLY A 83 -4.31 -1.59 12.36
N GLY A 84 -3.42 -2.33 13.04
CA GLY A 84 -2.19 -1.79 13.65
C GLY A 84 -1.26 -1.11 12.64
N VAL A 85 -1.18 -1.67 11.46
CA VAL A 85 -0.34 -1.23 10.34
C VAL A 85 -0.48 0.28 10.03
N GLY A 86 -1.69 0.81 10.05
CA GLY A 86 -1.96 2.23 9.77
C GLY A 86 -1.40 3.20 10.82
N TYR A 87 -1.00 2.71 12.00
CA TYR A 87 -0.48 3.55 13.09
C TYR A 87 1.03 3.44 13.29
N PHE A 88 1.69 2.40 12.77
CA PHE A 88 3.12 2.19 12.96
C PHE A 88 4.00 3.34 12.47
N PRO A 89 3.74 3.98 11.30
CA PRO A 89 4.53 5.14 10.87
C PRO A 89 4.42 6.35 11.80
N ARG A 90 3.41 6.37 12.70
CA ARG A 90 3.28 7.40 13.72
C ARG A 90 4.06 7.11 15.00
N ILE A 91 4.47 5.85 15.18
CA ILE A 91 5.12 5.38 16.42
C ILE A 91 6.60 5.09 16.16
N TYR A 92 6.88 4.34 15.10
CA TYR A 92 8.20 3.82 14.78
C TYR A 92 8.80 4.52 13.57
N ASN A 93 10.10 4.39 13.42
CA ASN A 93 10.83 4.81 12.24
C ASN A 93 10.95 3.65 11.23
N VAL A 94 11.25 4.00 10.00
CA VAL A 94 11.82 3.13 8.97
C VAL A 94 13.19 3.68 8.56
N LEU A 95 14.03 2.89 7.89
CA LEU A 95 15.29 3.45 7.37
C LEU A 95 15.02 4.49 6.29
N VAL A 96 14.13 4.16 5.36
CA VAL A 96 13.78 4.98 4.21
C VAL A 96 12.28 5.17 4.18
N ALA A 97 11.81 6.39 4.05
CA ALA A 97 10.38 6.66 3.89
C ALA A 97 9.99 6.61 2.41
N GLN A 98 8.94 5.85 2.08
CA GLN A 98 8.37 5.81 0.74
C GLN A 98 7.35 6.93 0.56
N SER A 99 7.43 7.65 -0.56
CA SER A 99 6.38 8.58 -0.97
C SER A 99 5.23 7.82 -1.64
N ALA A 100 4.01 8.15 -1.26
CA ALA A 100 2.82 7.55 -1.83
C ALA A 100 2.45 8.06 -3.22
N ILE A 101 2.81 9.29 -3.52
CA ILE A 101 2.32 10.00 -4.71
C ILE A 101 3.25 9.76 -5.91
N LYS A 102 4.52 9.48 -5.63
CA LYS A 102 5.53 9.19 -6.67
C LYS A 102 6.43 8.08 -6.13
N PRO A 103 6.97 7.20 -6.97
CA PRO A 103 7.95 6.20 -6.57
C PRO A 103 9.29 6.85 -6.21
N GLU A 104 9.25 8.02 -5.61
CA GLU A 104 10.40 8.76 -5.12
C GLU A 104 10.63 8.39 -3.67
N PHE A 105 11.82 7.84 -3.38
CA PHE A 105 12.22 7.57 -2.01
C PHE A 105 12.63 8.87 -1.33
N ARG A 106 12.08 9.11 -0.15
CA ARG A 106 12.58 10.15 0.75
C ARG A 106 13.50 9.51 1.76
N PHE A 107 14.78 9.83 1.67
CA PHE A 107 15.80 9.44 2.68
C PHE A 107 15.74 10.38 3.86
N ASP A 108 14.59 10.58 4.46
CA ASP A 108 14.43 11.58 5.50
C ASP A 108 13.72 11.02 6.75
N ASP A 109 13.79 9.70 6.96
CA ASP A 109 13.42 9.15 8.26
C ASP A 109 14.66 8.77 9.08
N LEU A 110 14.85 7.55 9.55
CA LEU A 110 16.01 7.19 10.38
C LEU A 110 17.32 7.30 9.61
N ALA A 111 17.33 7.00 8.30
CA ALA A 111 18.49 7.25 7.46
C ALA A 111 18.47 8.69 6.88
N GLU A 112 19.57 9.42 7.04
CA GLU A 112 19.77 10.75 6.45
C GLU A 112 20.49 10.69 5.11
N THR A 113 21.34 9.67 4.90
CA THR A 113 22.12 9.46 3.68
C THR A 113 22.06 8.01 3.24
N LEU A 114 22.23 7.81 1.94
CA LEU A 114 22.45 6.50 1.34
C LEU A 114 23.65 6.56 0.42
N GLU A 115 24.57 5.61 0.58
CA GLU A 115 25.63 5.32 -0.38
C GLU A 115 25.40 3.94 -0.98
N HIS A 116 25.61 3.84 -2.30
CA HIS A 116 25.46 2.62 -3.07
C HIS A 116 26.69 2.50 -3.98
N PRO A 117 27.82 2.02 -3.40
CA PRO A 117 29.10 2.01 -4.10
C PRO A 117 29.19 1.00 -5.25
N ASP A 118 28.39 -0.04 -5.19
CA ASP A 118 28.22 -1.07 -6.19
C ASP A 118 26.76 -1.57 -6.20
N GLU A 119 26.41 -2.50 -7.08
CA GLU A 119 25.01 -2.94 -7.31
C GLU A 119 24.42 -3.78 -6.17
N THR A 120 25.22 -4.15 -5.17
CA THR A 120 24.79 -5.04 -4.08
C THR A 120 25.00 -4.47 -2.68
N THR A 121 25.72 -3.35 -2.56
CA THR A 121 26.06 -2.77 -1.25
C THR A 121 25.25 -1.50 -0.99
N TRP A 122 24.53 -1.48 0.12
CA TRP A 122 23.65 -0.39 0.56
C TRP A 122 24.12 0.12 1.93
N ILE A 123 24.57 1.37 2.01
CA ILE A 123 25.11 1.97 3.23
C ILE A 123 24.22 3.14 3.65
N PHE A 124 23.52 2.97 4.76
CA PHE A 124 22.62 3.97 5.35
C PHE A 124 23.34 4.74 6.43
N GLY A 125 23.51 6.06 6.26
CA GLY A 125 23.97 6.95 7.31
C GLY A 125 22.79 7.36 8.19
N ILE A 126 22.88 7.06 9.49
CA ILE A 126 21.81 7.31 10.46
C ILE A 126 21.75 8.78 10.84
N ARG A 127 20.54 9.31 10.91
CA ARG A 127 20.24 10.68 11.32
C ARG A 127 20.49 10.85 12.81
N PRO A 128 21.37 11.80 13.23
CA PRO A 128 21.50 12.10 14.65
C PRO A 128 20.26 12.84 15.19
N GLY A 129 19.96 12.66 16.47
CA GLY A 129 18.90 13.38 17.15
C GLY A 129 17.47 12.83 16.96
N VAL A 130 17.33 11.63 16.38
CA VAL A 130 16.04 10.91 16.35
C VAL A 130 15.79 10.30 17.72
N LYS A 131 15.21 11.08 18.64
CA LYS A 131 15.03 10.70 20.04
C LYS A 131 13.85 9.80 20.23
N ILE A 132 14.03 8.75 21.03
CA ILE A 132 12.94 7.91 21.52
C ILE A 132 12.00 8.77 22.36
N ALA A 133 10.69 8.59 22.14
CA ALA A 133 9.67 9.30 22.90
C ALA A 133 9.78 8.98 24.41
N PRO A 134 9.48 9.94 25.30
CA PRO A 134 9.32 9.66 26.73
C PRO A 134 8.33 8.52 26.95
N ASN A 135 8.66 7.55 27.84
CA ASN A 135 7.85 6.35 27.98
C ASN A 135 7.90 5.76 29.40
N GLU A 136 6.92 4.92 29.69
CA GLU A 136 6.82 4.12 30.92
C GLU A 136 7.23 2.65 30.71
N MET A 137 7.67 2.29 29.50
CA MET A 137 8.04 0.92 29.13
C MET A 137 9.46 0.54 29.58
N GLY A 138 10.18 1.48 30.20
CA GLY A 138 11.56 1.26 30.66
C GLY A 138 12.61 1.38 29.55
N VAL A 139 12.24 1.86 28.37
CA VAL A 139 13.21 2.17 27.31
C VAL A 139 13.99 3.42 27.70
N PRO A 140 15.34 3.39 27.73
CA PRO A 140 16.14 4.53 28.15
C PRO A 140 16.01 5.71 27.19
N GLU A 141 16.17 6.91 27.73
CA GLU A 141 16.24 8.12 26.93
C GLU A 141 17.55 8.14 26.13
N ARG A 142 17.44 7.93 24.82
CA ARG A 142 18.55 7.94 23.86
C ARG A 142 18.04 8.24 22.46
N ASP A 143 18.95 8.46 21.54
CA ASP A 143 18.63 8.52 20.13
C ASP A 143 18.46 7.09 19.57
N MET A 144 17.64 6.93 18.53
CA MET A 144 17.62 5.76 17.67
C MET A 144 18.92 5.69 16.87
N ASP A 145 19.43 4.50 16.64
CA ASP A 145 20.72 4.31 15.95
C ASP A 145 20.71 3.08 15.02
N ALA A 146 21.84 2.83 14.34
CA ALA A 146 22.00 1.69 13.43
C ALA A 146 21.83 0.33 14.12
N ILE A 147 22.09 0.26 15.44
CA ILE A 147 21.94 -1.00 16.17
C ILE A 147 20.46 -1.34 16.34
N ASP A 148 19.56 -0.34 16.46
CA ASP A 148 18.12 -0.57 16.48
C ASP A 148 17.65 -1.17 15.14
N ALA A 149 18.18 -0.68 14.02
CA ALA A 149 17.90 -1.24 12.70
C ALA A 149 18.41 -2.69 12.59
N PHE A 150 19.66 -2.93 13.01
CA PHE A 150 20.26 -4.26 13.01
C PHE A 150 19.44 -5.26 13.81
N GLU A 151 19.11 -4.94 15.05
CA GLU A 151 18.31 -5.83 15.93
C GLU A 151 16.89 -6.06 15.40
N SER A 152 16.29 -5.06 14.76
CA SER A 152 14.98 -5.19 14.12
C SER A 152 15.03 -6.18 12.96
N PHE A 153 15.99 -6.08 12.06
CA PHE A 153 16.12 -7.01 10.93
C PHE A 153 16.58 -8.40 11.36
N GLU A 154 17.46 -8.50 12.38
CA GLU A 154 17.79 -9.80 12.98
C GLU A 154 16.56 -10.47 13.60
N ARG A 155 15.69 -9.70 14.29
CA ARG A 155 14.44 -10.23 14.80
C ARG A 155 13.52 -10.69 13.68
N ILE A 156 13.31 -9.88 12.63
CA ILE A 156 12.48 -10.25 11.47
C ILE A 156 12.98 -11.55 10.84
N LYS A 157 14.29 -11.68 10.66
CA LYS A 157 14.95 -12.86 10.08
C LYS A 157 14.66 -14.15 10.87
N ASN A 158 14.58 -14.05 12.19
CA ASN A 158 14.48 -15.19 13.10
C ASN A 158 13.07 -15.42 13.67
N LEU A 159 12.07 -14.63 13.26
CA LEU A 159 10.70 -14.73 13.75
C LEU A 159 9.82 -15.37 12.68
N ASP A 160 9.38 -16.61 12.89
CA ASP A 160 8.57 -17.40 11.94
C ASP A 160 7.29 -16.69 11.48
N GLN A 161 6.77 -15.75 12.27
CA GLN A 161 5.55 -15.01 11.96
C GLN A 161 5.81 -13.60 11.41
N ALA A 162 7.06 -13.24 11.15
CA ALA A 162 7.36 -11.90 10.66
C ALA A 162 6.95 -11.72 9.19
N ASN A 163 6.16 -10.67 8.94
CA ASN A 163 5.65 -10.36 7.59
C ASN A 163 6.76 -10.07 6.57
N ALA A 164 7.90 -9.55 7.02
CA ALA A 164 9.04 -9.24 6.17
C ALA A 164 10.11 -10.34 6.15
N ALA A 165 9.88 -11.51 6.77
CA ALA A 165 10.90 -12.55 6.91
C ALA A 165 11.46 -13.01 5.55
N ILE A 166 10.62 -13.17 4.54
CA ILE A 166 11.04 -13.58 3.19
C ILE A 166 11.96 -12.54 2.57
N PHE A 167 11.59 -11.26 2.63
CA PHE A 167 12.43 -10.19 2.11
C PHE A 167 13.81 -10.19 2.77
N VAL A 168 13.86 -10.29 4.10
CA VAL A 168 15.13 -10.28 4.83
C VAL A 168 15.94 -11.55 4.56
N ASN A 169 15.30 -12.74 4.54
CA ASN A 169 16.00 -13.99 4.32
C ASN A 169 16.54 -14.15 2.90
N ASP A 170 15.82 -13.66 1.89
CA ASP A 170 16.20 -13.82 0.49
C ASP A 170 17.18 -12.74 0.02
N TRP A 171 17.07 -11.52 0.58
CA TRP A 171 17.78 -10.36 0.05
C TRP A 171 18.86 -9.76 0.98
N PHE A 172 18.99 -10.23 2.22
CA PHE A 172 20.10 -9.84 3.09
C PHE A 172 21.14 -10.97 3.13
N GLU A 173 22.15 -10.91 2.25
CA GLU A 173 23.28 -11.83 2.33
C GLU A 173 24.06 -11.59 3.63
N THR A 174 24.38 -10.31 3.90
CA THR A 174 24.93 -9.86 5.17
C THR A 174 24.36 -8.49 5.53
N HIS A 175 24.29 -8.20 6.83
CA HIS A 175 24.02 -6.85 7.29
C HIS A 175 24.74 -6.57 8.60
N GLU A 176 25.11 -5.31 8.83
CA GLU A 176 25.84 -4.92 10.02
C GLU A 176 25.56 -3.47 10.42
N ALA A 177 25.65 -3.19 11.72
CA ALA A 177 25.67 -1.85 12.27
C ALA A 177 27.11 -1.51 12.72
N ALA A 178 27.57 -0.31 12.35
CA ALA A 178 28.83 0.20 12.85
C ALA A 178 28.79 0.37 14.38
N ALA A 179 29.91 0.17 15.05
CA ALA A 179 30.00 0.20 16.52
C ALA A 179 29.61 1.56 17.13
N ASP A 180 29.73 2.65 16.36
CA ASP A 180 29.31 3.99 16.76
C ASP A 180 27.80 4.27 16.56
N GLY A 181 27.07 3.29 15.99
CA GLY A 181 25.65 3.40 15.72
C GLY A 181 25.25 4.33 14.59
N MET A 182 26.19 4.88 13.83
CA MET A 182 25.93 5.91 12.82
C MET A 182 25.79 5.35 11.40
N THR A 183 26.09 4.08 11.18
CA THR A 183 26.03 3.47 9.85
C THR A 183 25.43 2.08 9.94
N TYR A 184 24.48 1.82 9.05
CA TYR A 184 23.92 0.49 8.83
C TYR A 184 24.18 0.06 7.39
N THR A 185 24.78 -1.10 7.20
CA THR A 185 25.15 -1.63 5.88
C THR A 185 24.39 -2.92 5.61
N VAL A 186 23.85 -3.05 4.41
CA VAL A 186 23.23 -4.29 3.90
C VAL A 186 23.92 -4.66 2.59
N ASN A 187 24.30 -5.94 2.45
CA ASN A 187 24.75 -6.50 1.19
C ASN A 187 23.68 -7.49 0.69
N THR A 188 23.30 -7.34 -0.58
CA THR A 188 22.37 -8.25 -1.25
C THR A 188 23.13 -9.33 -2.02
N PRO A 189 22.58 -10.56 -2.21
CA PRO A 189 23.27 -11.64 -2.93
C PRO A 189 23.42 -11.36 -4.43
N SER A 190 22.61 -10.45 -4.97
CA SER A 190 22.63 -9.97 -6.35
C SER A 190 22.05 -8.55 -6.41
N PRO A 191 22.16 -7.82 -7.52
CA PRO A 191 21.41 -6.60 -7.73
C PRO A 191 19.91 -6.83 -7.48
N TYR A 192 19.25 -5.88 -6.80
CA TYR A 192 17.82 -6.00 -6.50
C TYR A 192 17.09 -4.68 -6.74
N ALA A 193 16.30 -4.65 -7.81
CA ALA A 193 15.61 -3.46 -8.28
C ALA A 193 14.69 -2.83 -7.23
N TRP A 194 14.06 -3.64 -6.41
CA TRP A 194 13.03 -3.22 -5.46
C TRP A 194 13.54 -3.00 -4.04
N PHE A 195 14.85 -3.13 -3.80
CA PHE A 195 15.41 -3.12 -2.45
C PHE A 195 14.95 -1.92 -1.61
N LEU A 196 15.05 -0.70 -2.14
CA LEU A 196 14.64 0.50 -1.38
C LEU A 196 13.13 0.58 -1.19
N MET A 197 12.33 0.13 -2.17
CA MET A 197 10.87 0.09 -2.01
C MET A 197 10.49 -0.85 -0.87
N ARG A 198 11.07 -2.03 -0.86
CA ARG A 198 10.88 -3.01 0.23
C ARG A 198 11.37 -2.47 1.57
N MET A 199 12.52 -1.81 1.61
CA MET A 199 13.06 -1.20 2.83
C MET A 199 12.16 -0.08 3.39
N GLY A 200 11.46 0.65 2.53
CA GLY A 200 10.54 1.73 2.91
C GLY A 200 9.15 1.27 3.31
N PHE A 201 8.86 -0.03 3.20
CA PHE A 201 7.55 -0.54 3.51
C PHE A 201 7.29 -0.62 5.02
N PHE A 202 6.07 -0.32 5.43
CA PHE A 202 5.70 -0.18 6.84
C PHE A 202 5.86 -1.44 7.71
N ILE A 203 6.06 -2.62 7.12
CA ILE A 203 6.37 -3.84 7.87
C ILE A 203 7.84 -3.90 8.33
N ASN A 204 8.68 -3.00 7.83
CA ASN A 204 10.08 -2.85 8.18
C ASN A 204 10.32 -1.74 9.22
N ASN A 205 9.33 -1.49 10.07
CA ASN A 205 9.48 -0.53 11.16
C ASN A 205 10.56 -0.96 12.15
N ILE A 206 11.21 0.03 12.74
CA ILE A 206 12.34 -0.13 13.65
C ILE A 206 11.93 0.33 15.05
N PRO A 207 11.45 -0.60 15.92
CA PRO A 207 11.30 -0.34 17.36
C PRO A 207 12.67 -0.19 18.04
N PRO A 208 12.74 0.47 19.21
CA PRO A 208 13.92 0.43 20.07
C PRO A 208 14.30 -1.00 20.42
N ARG A 209 15.59 -1.34 20.32
CA ARG A 209 16.11 -2.70 20.55
C ARG A 209 15.78 -3.29 21.92
N GLU A 210 15.57 -2.45 22.93
CA GLU A 210 15.17 -2.90 24.28
C GLU A 210 13.79 -3.57 24.28
N LEU A 211 12.93 -3.26 23.32
CA LEU A 211 11.61 -3.85 23.17
C LEU A 211 11.62 -5.16 22.34
N LEU A 212 12.73 -5.45 21.68
CA LEU A 212 12.87 -6.61 20.80
C LEU A 212 13.36 -7.86 21.53
N VAL A 213 13.71 -7.73 22.82
CA VAL A 213 14.24 -8.81 23.66
C VAL A 213 13.37 -9.01 24.89
N GLY A 214 13.29 -10.24 25.37
CA GLY A 214 12.57 -10.56 26.60
C GLY A 214 11.08 -10.77 26.41
N ASP A 215 10.25 -10.09 27.21
CA ASP A 215 8.80 -10.20 27.16
C ASP A 215 8.22 -9.36 26.03
N LEU A 216 7.86 -10.02 24.94
CA LEU A 216 7.29 -9.36 23.74
C LEU A 216 5.84 -8.88 23.94
N ASP A 217 5.17 -9.22 25.04
CA ASP A 217 3.82 -8.73 25.34
C ASP A 217 3.81 -7.21 25.55
N ALA A 218 4.91 -6.63 26.01
CA ALA A 218 5.04 -5.18 26.11
C ALA A 218 4.90 -4.49 24.75
N LEU A 219 5.60 -4.99 23.72
CA LEU A 219 5.54 -4.45 22.36
C LEU A 219 4.17 -4.64 21.70
N ARG A 220 3.43 -5.70 22.07
CA ARG A 220 2.08 -5.96 21.55
C ARG A 220 1.03 -4.97 22.05
N ASN A 221 1.23 -4.41 23.25
CA ASN A 221 0.20 -3.65 23.97
C ASN A 221 0.55 -2.17 24.17
N ALA A 222 1.76 -1.75 23.85
CA ALA A 222 2.21 -0.36 23.91
C ALA A 222 3.26 -0.12 22.82
N GLY A 223 3.48 1.13 22.44
CA GLY A 223 4.40 1.43 21.35
C GLY A 223 5.19 2.71 21.63
N VAL A 224 6.51 2.63 21.51
CA VAL A 224 7.40 3.79 21.61
C VAL A 224 8.54 3.66 20.60
N GLY A 225 8.90 4.78 19.99
CA GLY A 225 9.99 4.88 19.01
C GLY A 225 10.40 6.33 18.82
N GLY A 226 11.07 6.62 17.74
CA GLY A 226 11.44 8.00 17.33
C GLY A 226 10.37 8.70 16.49
N GLY A 227 9.19 8.10 16.34
CA GLY A 227 8.08 8.68 15.58
C GLY A 227 7.41 9.88 16.26
N PRO A 228 6.45 10.55 15.57
CA PRO A 228 5.77 11.75 16.10
C PRO A 228 4.88 11.48 17.32
N PHE A 229 4.47 10.24 17.57
CA PHE A 229 3.62 9.85 18.69
C PHE A 229 4.10 8.55 19.32
N SER A 230 3.56 8.25 20.49
CA SER A 230 3.77 6.99 21.22
C SER A 230 2.45 6.50 21.81
N VAL A 231 2.33 5.21 22.04
CA VAL A 231 1.20 4.59 22.75
C VAL A 231 1.64 4.30 24.17
N PRO A 232 1.07 4.97 25.20
CA PRO A 232 1.42 4.74 26.58
C PRO A 232 0.96 3.35 27.06
N VAL A 233 1.51 2.89 28.15
CA VAL A 233 1.02 1.68 28.82
C VAL A 233 -0.46 1.83 29.17
N GLY A 234 -1.29 0.87 28.74
CA GLY A 234 -2.75 0.95 28.86
C GLY A 234 -3.44 1.87 27.85
N GLY A 235 -2.70 2.42 26.89
CA GLY A 235 -3.27 3.23 25.79
C GLY A 235 -3.86 2.40 24.66
N TYR A 236 -3.70 1.10 24.66
CA TYR A 236 -4.33 0.17 23.73
C TYR A 236 -5.20 -0.85 24.47
N THR A 237 -6.42 -1.02 23.99
CA THR A 237 -7.34 -2.07 24.43
C THR A 237 -7.89 -2.75 23.18
N GLU A 238 -7.57 -4.03 23.03
CA GLU A 238 -7.98 -4.83 21.87
C GLU A 238 -9.50 -4.78 21.67
N GLY A 239 -9.93 -4.53 20.44
CA GLY A 239 -11.34 -4.43 20.08
C GLY A 239 -12.05 -3.17 20.56
N GLU A 240 -11.40 -2.27 21.28
CA GLU A 240 -12.02 -1.07 21.84
C GLU A 240 -11.36 0.24 21.38
N SER A 241 -10.06 0.42 21.66
CA SER A 241 -9.43 1.73 21.50
C SER A 241 -7.91 1.71 21.40
N LEU A 242 -7.39 2.79 20.79
CA LEU A 242 -5.97 3.10 20.78
C LEU A 242 -5.77 4.60 21.05
N VAL A 243 -4.88 4.93 21.98
CA VAL A 243 -4.52 6.32 22.32
C VAL A 243 -3.06 6.54 21.95
N LEU A 244 -2.80 7.57 21.14
CA LEU A 244 -1.45 8.02 20.82
C LEU A 244 -1.22 9.40 21.45
N ASN A 245 -0.09 9.57 22.13
CA ASN A 245 0.33 10.85 22.71
C ASN A 245 1.51 11.43 21.93
N LYS A 246 1.53 12.75 21.79
CA LYS A 246 2.60 13.49 21.13
C LYS A 246 3.97 13.13 21.70
N ASN A 247 4.94 12.87 20.83
CA ASN A 247 6.36 12.83 21.17
C ASN A 247 6.90 14.28 21.23
N PRO A 248 7.20 14.83 22.40
CA PRO A 248 7.71 16.20 22.51
C PRO A 248 9.13 16.34 21.95
N ASN A 249 9.84 15.25 21.73
CA ASN A 249 11.20 15.19 21.23
C ASN A 249 11.25 14.84 19.73
N TYR A 250 10.11 14.87 19.04
CA TYR A 250 10.08 14.52 17.60
C TYR A 250 11.01 15.45 16.80
N TYR A 251 11.83 14.89 15.96
CA TYR A 251 12.95 15.61 15.32
C TYR A 251 12.55 16.48 14.12
N ARG A 252 11.35 16.26 13.54
CA ARG A 252 10.93 16.99 12.33
C ARG A 252 10.33 18.35 12.65
N THR A 253 10.55 19.26 11.72
CA THR A 253 9.92 20.58 11.67
C THR A 253 9.12 20.73 10.37
N ASP A 254 8.19 21.66 10.34
CA ASP A 254 7.42 22.01 9.14
C ASP A 254 8.15 23.10 8.33
N PRO A 255 8.75 22.76 7.19
CA PRO A 255 9.48 23.72 6.37
C PRO A 255 8.57 24.78 5.73
N ASN A 256 7.25 24.50 5.64
CA ASN A 256 6.27 25.43 5.09
C ASN A 256 5.76 26.44 6.13
N ASN A 257 6.05 26.21 7.41
CA ASN A 257 5.66 27.08 8.52
C ASN A 257 6.86 27.49 9.40
N ASN A 258 7.85 28.11 8.81
CA ASN A 258 9.03 28.66 9.50
C ASN A 258 9.76 27.65 10.41
N ASP A 259 9.89 26.41 9.97
CA ASP A 259 10.50 25.32 10.74
C ASP A 259 9.81 25.10 12.11
N ALA A 260 8.49 25.30 12.18
CA ALA A 260 7.71 25.02 13.39
C ALA A 260 7.82 23.54 13.77
N GLN A 261 7.93 23.28 15.08
CA GLN A 261 8.11 21.92 15.60
C GLN A 261 6.89 21.05 15.35
N LEU A 262 7.05 19.91 14.71
CA LEU A 262 5.99 18.92 14.53
C LEU A 262 5.96 17.91 15.71
N PRO A 263 4.84 17.18 15.88
CA PRO A 263 3.53 17.38 15.28
C PRO A 263 2.76 18.56 15.93
N TYR A 264 1.78 19.09 15.22
CA TYR A 264 0.92 20.16 15.78
C TYR A 264 -0.06 19.63 16.81
N MET A 265 -0.67 18.47 16.55
CA MET A 265 -1.67 17.85 17.44
C MET A 265 -1.03 17.25 18.69
N ASP A 266 -1.81 17.18 19.78
CA ASP A 266 -1.41 16.54 21.04
C ASP A 266 -1.52 15.01 20.98
N GLY A 267 -2.22 14.45 20.00
CA GLY A 267 -2.36 13.00 19.83
C GLY A 267 -3.57 12.55 19.03
N PHE A 268 -3.81 11.26 19.10
CA PHE A 268 -4.95 10.58 18.48
C PHE A 268 -5.71 9.78 19.51
N ASP A 269 -7.04 9.81 19.43
CA ASP A 269 -7.94 8.94 20.16
C ASP A 269 -8.71 8.11 19.12
N VAL A 270 -8.39 6.82 19.03
CA VAL A 270 -8.99 5.89 18.07
C VAL A 270 -10.01 5.03 18.79
N LYS A 271 -11.20 4.94 18.26
CA LYS A 271 -12.28 4.06 18.74
C LYS A 271 -12.59 3.00 17.69
N ILE A 272 -12.61 1.75 18.11
CA ILE A 272 -13.03 0.64 17.23
C ILE A 272 -14.55 0.54 17.31
N ILE A 273 -15.24 0.84 16.21
CA ILE A 273 -16.70 0.85 16.08
C ILE A 273 -17.04 0.00 14.86
N THR A 274 -17.28 -1.28 15.09
CA THR A 274 -17.50 -2.26 14.01
C THR A 274 -18.86 -2.13 13.33
N ASP A 275 -19.86 -1.58 14.02
CA ASP A 275 -21.18 -1.28 13.43
C ASP A 275 -21.14 0.02 12.63
N ARG A 276 -21.32 -0.08 11.32
CA ARG A 276 -21.21 1.05 10.40
C ARG A 276 -22.24 2.15 10.65
N ALA A 277 -23.47 1.82 11.02
CA ALA A 277 -24.48 2.82 11.31
C ALA A 277 -24.12 3.62 12.57
N THR A 278 -23.56 2.97 13.56
CA THR A 278 -23.00 3.61 14.77
C THR A 278 -21.81 4.48 14.42
N LEU A 279 -20.88 3.99 13.58
CA LEU A 279 -19.71 4.75 13.13
C LEU A 279 -20.12 6.01 12.35
N ARG A 280 -21.09 5.88 11.42
CA ARG A 280 -21.66 7.04 10.69
C ARG A 280 -22.31 8.04 11.64
N THR A 281 -23.05 7.58 12.64
CA THR A 281 -23.66 8.46 13.63
C THR A 281 -22.60 9.19 14.47
N ALA A 282 -21.56 8.49 14.91
CA ALA A 282 -20.45 9.09 15.64
C ALA A 282 -19.73 10.18 14.81
N PHE A 283 -19.61 9.98 13.51
CA PHE A 283 -19.06 11.00 12.60
C PHE A 283 -19.97 12.22 12.48
N LEU A 284 -21.27 12.01 12.24
CA LEU A 284 -22.24 13.11 12.14
C LEU A 284 -22.37 13.92 13.44
N ASP A 285 -22.22 13.26 14.58
CA ASP A 285 -22.21 13.90 15.91
C ASP A 285 -20.83 14.49 16.28
N GLN A 286 -19.85 14.50 15.35
CA GLN A 286 -18.47 14.97 15.57
C GLN A 286 -17.75 14.26 16.73
N GLN A 287 -18.15 13.04 17.05
CA GLN A 287 -17.41 12.18 18.00
C GLN A 287 -16.19 11.52 17.35
N THR A 288 -16.20 11.45 16.01
CA THR A 288 -15.04 11.11 15.17
C THR A 288 -14.92 12.17 14.07
N TYR A 289 -13.69 12.45 13.65
CA TYR A 289 -13.40 13.53 12.71
C TYR A 289 -13.11 13.04 11.29
N SER A 290 -13.05 11.71 11.12
CA SER A 290 -12.94 11.07 9.83
C SER A 290 -13.96 9.95 9.69
N TYR A 291 -14.37 9.67 8.43
CA TYR A 291 -15.30 8.61 8.08
C TYR A 291 -15.02 8.08 6.68
N GLY A 292 -14.86 6.78 6.53
CA GLY A 292 -14.82 6.12 5.24
C GLY A 292 -16.22 5.81 4.75
N ALA A 293 -16.70 6.52 3.72
CA ALA A 293 -18.00 6.25 3.14
C ALA A 293 -18.00 4.90 2.40
N GLU A 294 -19.10 4.17 2.51
CA GLU A 294 -19.27 2.84 1.94
C GLU A 294 -19.29 2.86 0.41
N ASN A 295 -19.95 3.87 -0.13
CA ASN A 295 -20.11 4.04 -1.58
C ASN A 295 -20.17 5.52 -1.96
N LYS A 296 -20.13 5.77 -3.28
CA LYS A 296 -20.17 7.14 -3.82
C LYS A 296 -21.44 7.91 -3.40
N ALA A 297 -22.58 7.26 -3.39
CA ALA A 297 -23.84 7.93 -3.05
C ALA A 297 -23.84 8.42 -1.60
N GLU A 298 -23.29 7.64 -0.67
CA GLU A 298 -23.10 8.06 0.73
C GLU A 298 -22.09 9.21 0.85
N ALA A 299 -20.96 9.12 0.13
CA ALA A 299 -19.96 10.20 0.13
C ALA A 299 -20.56 11.50 -0.40
N ASP A 300 -21.26 11.45 -1.54
CA ASP A 300 -21.93 12.61 -2.15
C ASP A 300 -23.00 13.23 -1.21
N ASP A 301 -23.80 12.40 -0.52
CA ASP A 301 -24.77 12.87 0.47
C ASP A 301 -24.10 13.60 1.64
N LEU A 302 -23.02 13.02 2.17
CA LEU A 302 -22.27 13.64 3.28
C LEU A 302 -21.62 14.95 2.86
N LEU A 303 -21.00 14.99 1.67
CA LEU A 303 -20.39 16.23 1.11
C LEU A 303 -21.43 17.33 0.84
N ALA A 304 -22.62 16.95 0.40
CA ALA A 304 -23.67 17.92 0.10
C ALA A 304 -24.38 18.51 1.33
N ASN A 305 -24.38 17.78 2.45
CA ASN A 305 -25.20 18.10 3.60
C ASN A 305 -24.42 18.47 4.88
N ASN A 306 -23.07 18.40 4.84
CA ASN A 306 -22.23 18.67 6.00
C ASN A 306 -20.99 19.49 5.59
N ASP A 307 -20.36 20.14 6.57
CA ASP A 307 -19.10 20.88 6.38
C ASP A 307 -17.90 19.90 6.42
N VAL A 308 -17.87 19.02 5.42
CA VAL A 308 -16.83 17.98 5.28
C VAL A 308 -16.20 18.03 3.89
N TYR A 309 -15.02 17.47 3.76
CA TYR A 309 -14.35 17.33 2.48
C TYR A 309 -13.76 15.91 2.33
N GLN A 310 -13.53 15.49 1.10
CA GLN A 310 -12.80 14.27 0.77
C GLN A 310 -11.33 14.64 0.54
N ALA A 311 -10.43 14.04 1.32
CA ALA A 311 -9.01 14.41 1.27
C ALA A 311 -8.32 13.94 -0.03
N SER A 312 -8.71 12.78 -0.57
CA SER A 312 -8.21 12.28 -1.84
C SER A 312 -9.26 11.39 -2.52
N SER A 313 -9.13 11.26 -3.83
CA SER A 313 -9.85 10.30 -4.67
C SER A 313 -8.90 9.25 -5.26
N GLU A 314 -7.79 8.98 -4.59
CA GLU A 314 -6.81 8.00 -5.01
C GLU A 314 -7.30 6.57 -4.76
N PRO A 315 -6.85 5.57 -5.54
CA PRO A 315 -7.18 4.17 -5.30
C PRO A 315 -6.78 3.73 -3.90
N VAL A 316 -7.64 2.94 -3.27
CA VAL A 316 -7.29 2.30 -1.99
C VAL A 316 -6.30 1.16 -2.21
N GLN A 317 -5.61 0.76 -1.16
CA GLN A 317 -4.63 -0.33 -1.19
C GLN A 317 -5.29 -1.73 -1.20
N THR A 318 -6.43 -1.84 -1.86
CA THR A 318 -7.14 -3.11 -2.01
C THR A 318 -7.68 -3.26 -3.42
N PHE A 319 -7.84 -4.50 -3.86
CA PHE A 319 -8.44 -4.84 -5.15
C PHE A 319 -9.11 -6.21 -5.09
N ILE A 320 -10.10 -6.42 -5.93
CA ILE A 320 -10.72 -7.73 -6.13
C ILE A 320 -9.94 -8.48 -7.18
N ALA A 321 -9.67 -9.76 -6.92
CA ALA A 321 -9.00 -10.67 -7.85
C ALA A 321 -9.66 -12.04 -7.93
N VAL A 322 -9.48 -12.67 -9.08
CA VAL A 322 -9.81 -14.07 -9.34
C VAL A 322 -8.52 -14.87 -9.38
N SER A 323 -8.38 -15.85 -8.49
CA SER A 323 -7.29 -16.81 -8.48
C SER A 323 -7.80 -18.17 -8.96
N MET A 324 -7.11 -18.78 -9.91
CA MET A 324 -7.45 -20.09 -10.48
C MET A 324 -6.40 -21.11 -10.06
N ASN A 325 -6.83 -22.25 -9.54
CA ASN A 325 -5.92 -23.32 -9.14
C ASN A 325 -5.50 -24.15 -10.34
N VAL A 326 -4.29 -23.91 -10.86
CA VAL A 326 -3.82 -24.54 -12.09
C VAL A 326 -3.29 -25.97 -11.92
N VAL A 327 -3.24 -26.50 -10.69
CA VAL A 327 -2.88 -27.92 -10.47
C VAL A 327 -4.06 -28.87 -10.66
N ARG A 328 -5.27 -28.33 -10.86
CA ARG A 328 -6.50 -29.12 -11.03
C ARG A 328 -7.14 -28.88 -12.40
N PRO A 329 -7.61 -29.95 -13.07
CA PRO A 329 -8.53 -29.76 -14.18
C PRO A 329 -9.81 -29.05 -13.72
N PRO A 330 -10.40 -28.13 -14.52
CA PRO A 330 -9.98 -27.82 -15.89
C PRO A 330 -8.97 -26.66 -16.00
N PHE A 331 -8.50 -26.07 -14.88
CA PHE A 331 -7.69 -24.84 -14.87
C PHE A 331 -6.21 -25.07 -15.20
N ASP A 332 -5.74 -26.31 -15.23
CA ASP A 332 -4.47 -26.71 -15.84
C ASP A 332 -4.42 -26.39 -17.35
N ASN A 333 -5.60 -26.32 -18.00
CA ASN A 333 -5.71 -25.94 -19.41
C ASN A 333 -5.74 -24.41 -19.60
N PRO A 334 -4.74 -23.82 -20.31
CA PRO A 334 -4.68 -22.37 -20.52
C PRO A 334 -5.89 -21.81 -21.28
N LEU A 335 -6.58 -22.58 -22.11
CA LEU A 335 -7.78 -22.13 -22.80
C LEU A 335 -8.93 -21.86 -21.83
N ILE A 336 -9.04 -22.64 -20.75
CA ILE A 336 -10.06 -22.40 -19.70
C ILE A 336 -9.73 -21.14 -18.91
N ARG A 337 -8.46 -20.90 -18.57
CA ARG A 337 -8.05 -19.66 -17.91
C ARG A 337 -8.33 -18.43 -18.78
N LYS A 338 -8.05 -18.53 -20.09
CA LYS A 338 -8.44 -17.49 -21.05
C LYS A 338 -9.96 -17.31 -21.17
N ALA A 339 -10.73 -18.39 -21.08
CA ALA A 339 -12.18 -18.29 -21.08
C ALA A 339 -12.68 -17.49 -19.87
N ILE A 340 -12.10 -17.71 -18.68
CA ILE A 340 -12.41 -16.92 -17.49
C ILE A 340 -11.97 -15.46 -17.68
N MET A 341 -10.78 -15.21 -18.24
CA MET A 341 -10.32 -13.86 -18.54
C MET A 341 -11.31 -13.11 -19.44
N HIS A 342 -11.82 -13.72 -20.50
CA HIS A 342 -12.83 -13.12 -21.38
C HIS A 342 -14.23 -13.00 -20.77
N SER A 343 -14.50 -13.68 -19.64
CA SER A 343 -15.78 -13.56 -18.94
C SER A 343 -15.89 -12.30 -18.08
N ILE A 344 -14.79 -11.64 -17.75
CA ILE A 344 -14.74 -10.54 -16.78
C ILE A 344 -14.89 -9.19 -17.47
N ASN A 345 -15.99 -8.50 -17.21
CA ASN A 345 -16.22 -7.12 -17.62
C ASN A 345 -15.80 -6.18 -16.46
N ARG A 346 -14.59 -5.68 -16.50
CA ARG A 346 -14.02 -4.80 -15.47
C ARG A 346 -14.76 -3.46 -15.37
N GLU A 347 -15.18 -2.88 -16.49
CA GLU A 347 -15.93 -1.62 -16.51
C GLU A 347 -17.27 -1.75 -15.80
N GLN A 348 -17.93 -2.92 -15.91
CA GLN A 348 -19.19 -3.16 -15.21
C GLN A 348 -19.00 -3.12 -13.69
N TYR A 349 -17.86 -3.57 -13.16
CA TYR A 349 -17.55 -3.41 -11.74
C TYR A 349 -17.34 -1.94 -11.37
N VAL A 350 -16.59 -1.20 -12.17
CA VAL A 350 -16.38 0.24 -11.96
C VAL A 350 -17.72 0.97 -11.87
N GLU A 351 -18.63 0.71 -12.81
CA GLU A 351 -19.92 1.41 -12.89
C GLU A 351 -20.93 0.94 -11.85
N LEU A 352 -21.16 -0.38 -11.73
CA LEU A 352 -22.26 -0.91 -10.93
C LEU A 352 -21.93 -1.03 -9.44
N VAL A 353 -20.67 -1.32 -9.10
CA VAL A 353 -20.24 -1.44 -7.70
C VAL A 353 -19.82 -0.09 -7.15
N TYR A 354 -19.03 0.65 -7.93
CA TYR A 354 -18.34 1.85 -7.44
C TYR A 354 -18.91 3.16 -7.98
N GLY A 355 -19.88 3.12 -8.92
CA GLY A 355 -20.49 4.33 -9.49
C GLY A 355 -19.49 5.23 -10.22
N GLY A 356 -18.48 4.63 -10.84
CA GLY A 356 -17.40 5.33 -11.51
C GLY A 356 -16.17 5.62 -10.62
N ASP A 357 -16.25 5.39 -9.32
CA ASP A 357 -15.15 5.68 -8.37
C ASP A 357 -14.21 4.47 -8.18
N ALA A 358 -13.71 3.93 -9.25
CA ALA A 358 -12.73 2.84 -9.24
C ALA A 358 -11.94 2.84 -10.54
N GLN A 359 -10.82 2.14 -10.54
CA GLN A 359 -9.99 1.93 -11.72
C GLN A 359 -9.93 0.43 -12.05
N ALA A 360 -10.15 0.09 -13.31
CA ALA A 360 -9.92 -1.26 -13.81
C ALA A 360 -8.42 -1.61 -13.72
N ASN A 361 -8.13 -2.82 -13.23
CA ASN A 361 -6.75 -3.28 -13.03
C ASN A 361 -6.31 -4.29 -14.08
N GLY A 362 -5.00 -4.28 -14.34
CA GLY A 362 -4.26 -5.38 -14.94
C GLY A 362 -3.53 -6.22 -13.90
N ILE A 363 -2.69 -7.15 -14.37
CA ILE A 363 -1.85 -8.01 -13.52
C ILE A 363 -1.00 -7.14 -12.59
N VAL A 364 -0.30 -6.16 -13.13
CA VAL A 364 0.32 -5.09 -12.34
C VAL A 364 -0.70 -3.95 -12.21
N HIS A 365 -0.97 -3.54 -10.98
CA HIS A 365 -2.06 -2.62 -10.67
C HIS A 365 -1.76 -1.20 -11.10
N TRP A 366 -2.78 -0.47 -11.46
CA TRP A 366 -2.67 0.94 -11.85
C TRP A 366 -1.87 1.81 -10.86
N PRO A 367 -1.98 1.71 -9.52
CA PRO A 367 -1.18 2.52 -8.60
C PRO A 367 0.34 2.30 -8.69
N GLN A 368 0.78 1.26 -9.39
CA GLN A 368 2.20 1.01 -9.69
C GLN A 368 2.76 1.93 -10.80
N GLY A 369 1.96 2.89 -11.27
CA GLY A 369 2.39 3.92 -12.22
C GLY A 369 2.90 3.35 -13.54
N ALA A 370 4.13 3.70 -13.91
CA ALA A 370 4.71 3.30 -15.19
C ALA A 370 4.84 1.77 -15.40
N PHE A 371 4.77 0.97 -14.35
CA PHE A 371 4.84 -0.50 -14.45
C PHE A 371 3.51 -1.16 -14.83
N ALA A 372 2.39 -0.48 -14.64
CA ALA A 372 1.10 -0.94 -15.10
C ALA A 372 0.97 -0.72 -16.62
N LEU A 373 0.30 -1.65 -17.30
CA LEU A 373 -0.07 -1.46 -18.71
C LEU A 373 -1.10 -0.34 -18.82
N SER A 374 -1.11 0.37 -19.95
CA SER A 374 -2.13 1.40 -20.21
C SER A 374 -3.53 0.79 -20.26
N PRO A 375 -4.59 1.54 -19.91
CA PRO A 375 -5.97 1.05 -20.02
C PRO A 375 -6.29 0.54 -21.43
N GLU A 376 -5.84 1.23 -22.47
CA GLU A 376 -6.08 0.85 -23.88
C GLU A 376 -5.43 -0.49 -24.22
N GLU A 377 -4.16 -0.69 -23.82
CA GLU A 377 -3.46 -1.95 -24.05
C GLU A 377 -4.08 -3.10 -23.23
N LEU A 378 -4.48 -2.80 -22.01
CA LEU A 378 -5.13 -3.77 -21.14
C LEU A 378 -6.48 -4.24 -21.71
N ASP A 379 -7.24 -3.37 -22.37
CA ASP A 379 -8.50 -3.71 -23.02
C ASP A 379 -8.29 -4.56 -24.29
N GLU A 380 -7.15 -4.37 -24.97
CA GLU A 380 -6.76 -5.23 -26.10
C GLU A 380 -6.34 -6.64 -25.64
N LEU A 381 -5.63 -6.75 -24.51
CA LEU A 381 -5.12 -8.01 -23.97
C LEU A 381 -6.18 -8.82 -23.22
N GLN A 382 -7.11 -8.14 -22.54
CA GLN A 382 -8.18 -8.73 -21.74
C GLN A 382 -9.55 -8.18 -22.15
N PRO A 383 -10.00 -8.38 -23.41
CA PRO A 383 -11.32 -7.92 -23.83
C PRO A 383 -12.42 -8.78 -23.18
N PHE A 384 -13.51 -8.11 -22.76
CA PHE A 384 -14.74 -8.81 -22.38
C PHE A 384 -15.42 -9.39 -23.61
N ASP A 385 -15.45 -10.72 -23.72
CA ASP A 385 -16.09 -11.43 -24.83
C ASP A 385 -16.65 -12.79 -24.36
N PRO A 386 -17.89 -12.82 -23.86
CA PRO A 386 -18.53 -14.04 -23.38
C PRO A 386 -18.68 -15.12 -24.46
N GLU A 387 -18.85 -14.74 -25.72
CA GLU A 387 -18.94 -15.73 -26.81
C GLU A 387 -17.57 -16.37 -27.09
N LYS A 388 -16.49 -15.58 -27.02
CA LYS A 388 -15.12 -16.09 -27.10
C LYS A 388 -14.83 -17.05 -25.95
N SER A 389 -15.29 -16.75 -24.73
CA SER A 389 -15.20 -17.67 -23.59
C SER A 389 -15.80 -19.04 -23.90
N LYS A 390 -17.04 -19.08 -24.41
CA LYS A 390 -17.71 -20.34 -24.81
C LYS A 390 -16.95 -21.10 -25.88
N GLU A 391 -16.42 -20.39 -26.89
CA GLU A 391 -15.60 -21.00 -27.93
C GLU A 391 -14.34 -21.67 -27.34
N LEU A 392 -13.66 -21.01 -26.41
CA LEU A 392 -12.46 -21.52 -25.74
C LEU A 392 -12.76 -22.73 -24.87
N ILE A 393 -13.90 -22.76 -24.16
CA ILE A 393 -14.35 -23.94 -23.40
C ILE A 393 -14.52 -25.15 -24.35
N VAL A 394 -15.21 -24.97 -25.47
CA VAL A 394 -15.39 -26.03 -26.47
C VAL A 394 -14.06 -26.45 -27.10
N GLN A 395 -13.18 -25.51 -27.42
CA GLN A 395 -11.84 -25.78 -27.94
C GLN A 395 -10.97 -26.56 -26.96
N ALA A 396 -11.15 -26.32 -25.66
CA ALA A 396 -10.49 -27.06 -24.58
C ALA A 396 -11.02 -28.48 -24.41
N GLY A 397 -12.12 -28.86 -25.12
CA GLY A 397 -12.72 -30.19 -25.11
C GLY A 397 -13.81 -30.40 -24.07
N PHE A 398 -14.36 -29.31 -23.53
CA PHE A 398 -15.47 -29.34 -22.55
C PHE A 398 -16.82 -28.96 -23.18
N GLU A 399 -17.89 -29.36 -22.53
CA GLU A 399 -19.24 -28.94 -22.90
C GLU A 399 -19.57 -27.58 -22.24
N VAL A 400 -20.47 -26.83 -22.86
CA VAL A 400 -21.02 -25.57 -22.32
C VAL A 400 -22.45 -25.82 -21.85
N PRO A 401 -22.84 -25.45 -20.59
CA PRO A 401 -21.99 -24.80 -19.58
C PRO A 401 -20.99 -25.74 -18.92
N LEU A 402 -19.83 -25.19 -18.55
CA LEU A 402 -18.78 -25.89 -17.78
C LEU A 402 -19.02 -25.69 -16.29
N ASP A 403 -19.15 -26.79 -15.54
CA ASP A 403 -19.29 -26.75 -14.08
C ASP A 403 -17.99 -26.33 -13.40
N VAL A 404 -18.04 -25.31 -12.52
CA VAL A 404 -16.92 -24.81 -11.73
C VAL A 404 -17.39 -24.42 -10.33
N THR A 405 -16.46 -24.46 -9.36
CA THR A 405 -16.72 -24.02 -7.98
C THR A 405 -15.97 -22.73 -7.69
N VAL A 406 -16.66 -21.73 -7.14
CA VAL A 406 -16.08 -20.45 -6.69
C VAL A 406 -16.11 -20.39 -5.18
N MET A 407 -14.92 -20.42 -4.59
CA MET A 407 -14.70 -20.27 -3.15
C MET A 407 -14.53 -18.79 -2.79
N PHE A 408 -15.14 -18.37 -1.69
CA PHE A 408 -15.02 -17.01 -1.17
C PHE A 408 -15.27 -16.97 0.35
N PRO A 409 -14.75 -15.95 1.09
CA PRO A 409 -15.00 -15.82 2.51
C PRO A 409 -16.39 -15.25 2.77
N ALA A 410 -17.24 -16.01 3.47
CA ALA A 410 -18.64 -15.68 3.75
C ALA A 410 -18.84 -14.55 4.76
N ASN A 411 -17.89 -14.40 5.70
CA ASN A 411 -17.94 -13.46 6.81
C ASN A 411 -16.78 -12.48 6.78
N SER A 412 -16.31 -12.09 5.58
CA SER A 412 -15.33 -11.02 5.54
C SER A 412 -16.01 -9.73 6.02
N THR A 413 -15.34 -8.98 6.88
CA THR A 413 -15.73 -7.61 7.24
C THR A 413 -15.76 -6.68 6.02
N ILE A 414 -15.51 -7.23 4.85
CA ILE A 414 -15.44 -6.58 3.57
C ILE A 414 -16.80 -6.77 2.90
N GLU A 415 -17.70 -5.85 3.15
CA GLU A 415 -19.04 -5.76 2.54
C GLU A 415 -18.98 -5.82 1.01
N GLU A 416 -17.83 -5.53 0.43
CA GLU A 416 -17.57 -5.57 -0.99
C GLU A 416 -17.78 -6.94 -1.63
N HIS A 417 -17.54 -8.06 -0.93
CA HIS A 417 -17.81 -9.39 -1.47
C HIS A 417 -19.30 -9.60 -1.77
N SER A 418 -20.18 -9.07 -0.95
CA SER A 418 -21.64 -9.18 -1.17
C SER A 418 -22.10 -8.44 -2.44
N THR A 419 -21.37 -7.44 -2.86
CA THR A 419 -21.67 -6.62 -4.04
C THR A 419 -20.98 -7.15 -5.31
N HIS A 420 -19.74 -7.62 -5.18
CA HIS A 420 -18.96 -8.14 -6.30
C HIS A 420 -19.44 -9.53 -6.77
N LEU A 421 -19.76 -10.41 -5.83
CA LEU A 421 -20.10 -11.80 -6.14
C LEU A 421 -21.27 -11.93 -7.11
N PRO A 422 -22.41 -11.24 -6.96
CA PRO A 422 -23.53 -11.35 -7.91
C PRO A 422 -23.13 -10.99 -9.34
N ILE A 423 -22.33 -9.94 -9.52
CA ILE A 423 -21.84 -9.52 -10.84
C ILE A 423 -20.92 -10.57 -11.43
N PHE A 424 -19.99 -11.09 -10.62
CA PHE A 424 -19.08 -12.14 -11.05
C PHE A 424 -19.84 -13.39 -11.53
N LEU A 425 -20.82 -13.84 -10.76
CA LEU A 425 -21.65 -15.01 -11.11
C LEU A 425 -22.43 -14.80 -12.41
N GLU A 426 -23.08 -13.63 -12.57
CA GLU A 426 -23.80 -13.29 -13.81
C GLU A 426 -22.88 -13.31 -15.03
N GLN A 427 -21.70 -12.73 -14.91
CA GLN A 427 -20.72 -12.70 -15.99
C GLN A 427 -20.21 -14.10 -16.33
N MET A 428 -19.92 -14.93 -15.35
CA MET A 428 -19.51 -16.31 -15.53
C MET A 428 -20.60 -17.15 -16.22
N GLU A 429 -21.86 -17.02 -15.80
CA GLU A 429 -23.00 -17.70 -16.46
C GLU A 429 -23.16 -17.27 -17.91
N ALA A 430 -23.09 -15.96 -18.19
CA ALA A 430 -23.16 -15.42 -19.55
C ALA A 430 -22.03 -15.97 -20.44
N ALA A 431 -20.85 -16.22 -19.86
CA ALA A 431 -19.67 -16.72 -20.53
C ALA A 431 -19.60 -18.26 -20.66
N GLY A 432 -20.65 -18.96 -20.20
CA GLY A 432 -20.76 -20.41 -20.40
C GLY A 432 -20.26 -21.27 -19.25
N PHE A 433 -20.19 -20.72 -18.03
CA PHE A 433 -19.89 -21.48 -16.82
C PHE A 433 -21.17 -21.70 -15.98
N ASN A 434 -21.25 -22.84 -15.31
CA ASN A 434 -22.26 -23.14 -14.30
C ASN A 434 -21.58 -23.14 -12.94
N VAL A 435 -21.84 -22.08 -12.13
CA VAL A 435 -21.06 -21.82 -10.93
C VAL A 435 -21.73 -22.39 -9.68
N THR A 436 -21.01 -23.24 -8.96
CA THR A 436 -21.33 -23.65 -7.59
C THR A 436 -20.61 -22.70 -6.64
N GLN A 437 -21.36 -22.09 -5.71
CA GLN A 437 -20.82 -21.19 -4.70
C GLN A 437 -20.34 -21.99 -3.48
N ASP A 438 -19.12 -21.73 -3.03
CA ASP A 438 -18.50 -22.31 -1.82
C ASP A 438 -18.12 -21.19 -0.85
N ALA A 439 -19.08 -20.80 0.00
CA ALA A 439 -18.92 -19.77 1.01
C ALA A 439 -18.33 -20.37 2.28
N GLN A 440 -17.16 -19.93 2.69
CA GLN A 440 -16.43 -20.46 3.85
C GLN A 440 -16.21 -19.39 4.91
N ASP A 441 -16.07 -19.78 6.19
CA ASP A 441 -15.53 -18.87 7.20
C ASP A 441 -14.06 -18.49 6.86
N PHE A 442 -13.62 -17.31 7.33
CA PHE A 442 -12.33 -16.76 6.90
C PHE A 442 -11.14 -17.69 7.20
N GLY A 443 -11.12 -18.36 8.35
CA GLY A 443 -10.01 -19.27 8.70
C GLY A 443 -9.97 -20.48 7.78
N THR A 444 -11.10 -21.14 7.57
CA THR A 444 -11.23 -22.28 6.64
C THR A 444 -10.91 -21.87 5.20
N TRP A 445 -11.38 -20.68 4.79
CA TRP A 445 -11.07 -20.13 3.48
C TRP A 445 -9.56 -19.91 3.30
N LEU A 446 -8.88 -19.33 4.29
CA LEU A 446 -7.45 -19.06 4.24
C LEU A 446 -6.65 -20.38 4.17
N ASP A 447 -7.01 -21.37 5.00
CA ASP A 447 -6.39 -22.70 4.97
C ASP A 447 -6.54 -23.35 3.58
N ASN A 448 -7.76 -23.37 3.03
CA ASN A 448 -8.01 -23.93 1.72
C ASN A 448 -7.32 -23.16 0.58
N TYR A 449 -7.19 -21.83 0.71
CA TYR A 449 -6.47 -21.03 -0.27
C TYR A 449 -4.96 -21.35 -0.25
N THR A 450 -4.36 -21.41 0.93
CA THR A 450 -2.93 -21.74 1.08
C THR A 450 -2.60 -23.18 0.69
N GLU A 451 -3.49 -24.13 1.00
CA GLU A 451 -3.35 -25.54 0.65
C GLU A 451 -3.75 -25.89 -0.81
N LYS A 452 -4.20 -24.88 -1.60
CA LYS A 452 -4.69 -25.07 -2.98
C LYS A 452 -5.91 -26.01 -3.07
N ASN A 453 -6.80 -25.96 -2.06
CA ASN A 453 -8.03 -26.77 -2.00
C ASN A 453 -9.24 -26.01 -2.57
N TYR A 454 -9.10 -25.40 -3.74
CA TYR A 454 -10.15 -24.65 -4.44
C TYR A 454 -10.04 -24.88 -5.96
N ASP A 455 -11.07 -24.50 -6.71
CA ASP A 455 -11.05 -24.40 -8.17
C ASP A 455 -10.78 -22.95 -8.58
N ILE A 456 -11.70 -22.05 -8.22
CA ILE A 456 -11.57 -20.60 -8.35
C ILE A 456 -11.73 -20.00 -6.97
N CYS A 457 -10.88 -19.04 -6.62
CA CYS A 457 -11.02 -18.20 -5.45
C CYS A 457 -11.27 -16.75 -5.86
N LEU A 458 -12.41 -16.19 -5.44
CA LEU A 458 -12.67 -14.77 -5.52
C LEU A 458 -12.30 -14.14 -4.17
N ALA A 459 -11.31 -13.26 -4.17
CA ALA A 459 -10.78 -12.69 -2.96
C ALA A 459 -10.49 -11.21 -3.08
N LEU A 460 -10.59 -10.49 -1.96
CA LEU A 460 -10.01 -9.17 -1.82
C LEU A 460 -8.52 -9.33 -1.49
N ASN A 461 -7.69 -8.64 -2.22
CA ASN A 461 -6.26 -8.61 -2.01
C ASN A 461 -5.78 -7.19 -1.71
N GLN A 462 -4.61 -7.07 -1.09
CA GLN A 462 -3.97 -5.78 -0.89
C GLN A 462 -3.15 -5.39 -2.12
N ILE A 463 -3.05 -4.08 -2.37
CA ILE A 463 -2.08 -3.55 -3.32
C ILE A 463 -0.71 -3.66 -2.66
N TYR A 464 0.22 -4.22 -3.39
CA TYR A 464 1.58 -4.40 -2.95
C TYR A 464 2.45 -3.21 -3.34
N GLU A 465 3.48 -2.97 -2.56
CA GLU A 465 4.40 -1.86 -2.72
C GLU A 465 5.27 -1.97 -3.98
N THR A 466 5.47 -3.19 -4.49
CA THR A 466 6.33 -3.44 -5.66
C THR A 466 5.57 -4.21 -6.74
N PRO A 467 5.87 -3.97 -8.03
CA PRO A 467 5.28 -4.73 -9.14
C PRO A 467 5.70 -6.21 -9.16
N GLU A 468 6.76 -6.61 -8.46
CA GLU A 468 7.17 -8.01 -8.40
C GLU A 468 6.13 -8.89 -7.72
N ILE A 469 5.49 -8.41 -6.63
CA ILE A 469 4.56 -9.23 -5.86
C ILE A 469 3.34 -9.68 -6.67
N PRO A 470 2.63 -8.80 -7.41
CA PRO A 470 1.57 -9.27 -8.32
C PRO A 470 2.08 -10.20 -9.43
N LEU A 471 3.32 -10.06 -9.87
CA LEU A 471 3.91 -11.02 -10.80
C LEU A 471 4.23 -12.36 -10.11
N ASP A 472 4.67 -12.35 -8.87
CA ASP A 472 4.99 -13.57 -8.11
C ASP A 472 3.75 -14.46 -7.85
N PHE A 473 2.51 -13.97 -7.97
CA PHE A 473 1.33 -14.84 -8.04
C PHE A 473 1.34 -15.77 -9.25
N HIS A 474 2.11 -15.44 -10.28
CA HIS A 474 2.32 -16.26 -11.47
C HIS A 474 3.62 -17.08 -11.42
N HIS A 475 4.48 -16.84 -10.44
CA HIS A 475 5.71 -17.58 -10.23
C HIS A 475 5.45 -18.89 -9.47
N SER A 476 6.22 -19.93 -9.76
CA SER A 476 6.06 -21.25 -9.13
C SER A 476 6.21 -21.24 -7.61
N LYS A 477 7.08 -20.35 -7.08
CA LYS A 477 7.26 -20.19 -5.63
C LYS A 477 6.15 -19.38 -4.95
N GLY A 478 5.36 -18.62 -5.71
CA GLY A 478 4.34 -17.73 -5.17
C GLY A 478 4.90 -16.48 -4.46
N PRO A 479 4.04 -15.49 -4.14
CA PRO A 479 4.46 -14.20 -3.58
C PRO A 479 5.00 -14.27 -2.14
N ALA A 480 4.65 -15.32 -1.41
CA ALA A 480 5.12 -15.55 -0.04
C ALA A 480 6.24 -16.59 0.04
N GLY A 481 6.77 -17.08 -1.09
CA GLY A 481 7.72 -18.20 -1.12
C GLY A 481 7.09 -19.53 -0.68
N ASP A 482 7.85 -20.60 -0.72
CA ASP A 482 7.42 -21.95 -0.32
C ASP A 482 6.07 -22.39 -0.90
N GLU A 483 5.72 -21.87 -2.09
CA GLU A 483 4.44 -22.05 -2.77
C GLU A 483 3.20 -21.49 -2.03
N ILE A 484 3.38 -20.70 -1.00
CA ILE A 484 2.27 -20.06 -0.28
C ILE A 484 1.61 -19.01 -1.18
N PHE A 485 0.28 -19.03 -1.25
CA PHE A 485 -0.54 -18.24 -2.18
C PHE A 485 -0.21 -18.44 -3.67
N SER A 486 0.64 -19.39 -4.01
CA SER A 486 0.83 -19.80 -5.40
C SER A 486 -0.42 -20.53 -5.90
N SER A 487 -0.81 -20.28 -7.14
CA SER A 487 -1.85 -21.06 -7.81
C SER A 487 -1.37 -22.43 -8.27
N GLY A 488 -0.10 -22.75 -8.06
CA GLY A 488 0.57 -23.97 -8.52
C GLY A 488 1.08 -23.89 -9.97
N MET A 489 1.19 -22.69 -10.54
CA MET A 489 1.77 -22.51 -11.87
C MET A 489 3.22 -23.01 -11.89
N GLN A 490 3.58 -23.72 -12.94
CA GLN A 490 4.91 -24.30 -13.14
C GLN A 490 5.34 -23.99 -14.58
N ASP A 491 5.81 -22.77 -14.81
CA ASP A 491 6.32 -22.32 -16.11
C ASP A 491 7.74 -21.74 -15.94
N PRO A 492 8.79 -22.52 -16.28
CA PRO A 492 10.16 -22.09 -16.07
C PRO A 492 10.57 -20.85 -16.89
N GLU A 493 9.88 -20.54 -18.00
CA GLU A 493 10.17 -19.37 -18.82
C GLU A 493 9.60 -18.11 -18.14
N ILE A 494 8.39 -18.20 -17.58
CA ILE A 494 7.77 -17.13 -16.78
C ILE A 494 8.57 -16.92 -15.50
N ASP A 495 8.92 -17.98 -14.76
CA ASP A 495 9.74 -17.89 -13.55
C ASP A 495 11.06 -17.17 -13.83
N ALA A 496 11.77 -17.59 -14.89
CA ALA A 496 13.05 -16.98 -15.27
C ALA A 496 12.91 -15.50 -15.67
N ALA A 497 11.82 -15.13 -16.35
CA ALA A 497 11.56 -13.73 -16.73
C ALA A 497 11.29 -12.86 -15.50
N ILE A 498 10.47 -13.34 -14.56
CA ILE A 498 10.18 -12.63 -13.29
C ILE A 498 11.45 -12.49 -12.46
N ASP A 499 12.24 -13.55 -12.31
CA ASP A 499 13.50 -13.49 -11.54
C ASP A 499 14.54 -12.57 -12.20
N ALA A 500 14.63 -12.56 -13.53
CA ALA A 500 15.51 -11.65 -14.26
C ALA A 500 15.12 -10.19 -14.05
N ALA A 501 13.83 -9.86 -14.08
CA ALA A 501 13.35 -8.50 -13.86
C ALA A 501 13.74 -7.95 -12.48
N LYS A 502 13.77 -8.79 -11.43
CA LYS A 502 14.19 -8.41 -10.09
C LYS A 502 15.62 -7.85 -10.04
N THR A 503 16.46 -8.18 -11.02
CA THR A 503 17.89 -7.76 -11.04
C THR A 503 18.17 -6.61 -12.00
N ILE A 504 17.19 -6.09 -12.72
CA ILE A 504 17.34 -4.96 -13.65
C ILE A 504 17.39 -3.66 -12.85
N THR A 505 18.51 -2.94 -12.94
CA THR A 505 18.70 -1.67 -12.20
C THR A 505 18.43 -0.41 -13.04
N ASP A 506 18.33 -0.54 -14.38
CA ASP A 506 17.85 0.54 -15.25
C ASP A 506 16.34 0.61 -15.26
N ASN A 507 15.76 1.77 -14.96
CA ASN A 507 14.31 1.91 -14.79
C ASN A 507 13.53 1.75 -16.10
N GLU A 508 14.08 2.21 -17.23
CA GLU A 508 13.39 2.09 -18.52
C GLU A 508 13.38 0.62 -18.98
N GLU A 509 14.52 -0.06 -18.85
CA GLU A 509 14.64 -1.50 -19.11
C GLU A 509 13.74 -2.32 -18.19
N LEU A 510 13.64 -1.95 -16.90
CA LEU A 510 12.80 -2.62 -15.93
C LEU A 510 11.30 -2.46 -16.26
N VAL A 511 10.85 -1.26 -16.63
CA VAL A 511 9.47 -1.01 -17.06
C VAL A 511 9.15 -1.85 -18.29
N ASP A 512 10.02 -1.86 -19.30
CA ASP A 512 9.83 -2.65 -20.51
C ASP A 512 9.75 -4.15 -20.20
N ALA A 513 10.64 -4.67 -19.34
CA ALA A 513 10.63 -6.06 -18.93
C ALA A 513 9.33 -6.44 -18.19
N ILE A 514 8.84 -5.59 -17.28
CA ILE A 514 7.58 -5.81 -16.55
C ILE A 514 6.38 -5.79 -17.50
N HIS A 515 6.37 -4.92 -18.50
CA HIS A 515 5.33 -4.90 -19.53
C HIS A 515 5.35 -6.18 -20.38
N ASP A 516 6.53 -6.64 -20.80
CA ASP A 516 6.68 -7.85 -21.61
C ASP A 516 6.26 -9.11 -20.84
N ILE A 517 6.56 -9.19 -19.54
CA ILE A 517 6.09 -10.25 -18.67
C ILE A 517 4.55 -10.26 -18.60
N GLN A 518 3.91 -9.10 -18.41
CA GLN A 518 2.46 -9.02 -18.39
C GLN A 518 1.84 -9.48 -19.71
N ARG A 519 2.37 -9.04 -20.86
CA ARG A 519 1.91 -9.48 -22.19
C ARG A 519 2.01 -11.00 -22.33
N THR A 520 3.15 -11.56 -21.94
CA THR A 520 3.38 -13.02 -21.95
C THR A 520 2.38 -13.76 -21.08
N LEU A 521 2.08 -13.25 -19.89
CA LEU A 521 1.09 -13.83 -18.99
C LEU A 521 -0.32 -13.82 -19.59
N TYR A 522 -0.75 -12.74 -20.22
CA TYR A 522 -2.05 -12.68 -20.91
C TYR A 522 -2.11 -13.65 -22.09
N GLU A 523 -1.01 -13.80 -22.84
CA GLU A 523 -0.92 -14.79 -23.93
C GLU A 523 -0.92 -16.24 -23.43
N ALA A 524 -0.30 -16.51 -22.28
CA ALA A 524 -0.26 -17.84 -21.67
C ALA A 524 -1.58 -18.25 -20.99
N GLY A 525 -2.46 -17.30 -20.70
CA GLY A 525 -3.66 -17.50 -19.89
C GLY A 525 -3.32 -17.40 -18.41
N PRO A 526 -3.47 -16.21 -17.83
CA PRO A 526 -3.06 -15.93 -16.46
C PRO A 526 -3.86 -16.74 -15.44
N ASN A 527 -3.23 -17.04 -14.32
CA ASN A 527 -3.83 -17.78 -13.20
C ASN A 527 -4.35 -16.88 -12.09
N PHE A 528 -3.97 -15.62 -12.11
CA PHE A 528 -4.39 -14.60 -11.18
C PHE A 528 -4.79 -13.33 -11.96
N LEU A 529 -6.00 -12.85 -11.73
CA LEU A 529 -6.61 -11.74 -12.48
C LEU A 529 -7.15 -10.70 -11.51
N PRO A 530 -6.43 -9.62 -11.27
CA PRO A 530 -7.00 -8.42 -10.64
C PRO A 530 -8.12 -7.84 -11.50
N ILE A 531 -9.19 -7.38 -10.86
CA ILE A 531 -10.36 -6.84 -11.57
C ILE A 531 -10.38 -5.31 -11.46
N VAL A 532 -10.43 -4.79 -10.21
CA VAL A 532 -10.69 -3.38 -9.95
C VAL A 532 -10.11 -2.95 -8.62
N SER A 533 -9.61 -1.71 -8.55
CA SER A 533 -9.26 -1.00 -7.31
C SER A 533 -10.22 0.15 -7.09
N PRO A 534 -10.97 0.19 -5.97
CA PRO A 534 -11.81 1.33 -5.63
C PRO A 534 -10.98 2.55 -5.22
N PHE A 535 -11.57 3.73 -5.34
CA PHE A 535 -10.99 4.97 -4.83
C PHE A 535 -11.34 5.18 -3.35
N SER A 536 -10.45 5.84 -2.64
CA SER A 536 -10.69 6.20 -1.24
C SER A 536 -11.81 7.23 -1.14
N ARG A 537 -12.75 6.98 -0.22
CA ARG A 537 -13.86 7.88 0.10
C ARG A 537 -13.80 8.32 1.57
N THR A 538 -12.58 8.57 2.05
CA THR A 538 -12.40 9.05 3.42
C THR A 538 -12.71 10.53 3.48
N LEU A 539 -13.73 10.86 4.26
CA LEU A 539 -14.20 12.22 4.51
C LEU A 539 -13.65 12.71 5.86
N TYR A 540 -13.38 13.99 5.92
CA TYR A 540 -12.94 14.70 7.13
C TYR A 540 -13.79 15.93 7.35
N TRP A 541 -14.05 16.27 8.61
CA TRP A 541 -14.62 17.55 8.95
C TRP A 541 -13.69 18.71 8.53
N ASP A 542 -14.27 19.81 8.08
CA ASP A 542 -13.51 20.94 7.51
C ASP A 542 -12.50 21.56 8.48
N PHE A 543 -12.70 21.44 9.77
CA PHE A 543 -11.73 21.88 10.78
C PHE A 543 -10.49 20.97 10.91
N VAL A 544 -10.45 19.83 10.27
CA VAL A 544 -9.24 18.97 10.16
C VAL A 544 -8.44 19.42 8.95
N LYS A 545 -7.24 19.90 9.15
CA LYS A 545 -6.43 20.52 8.09
C LYS A 545 -5.17 19.70 7.79
N ASN A 546 -4.64 19.87 6.58
CA ASN A 546 -3.39 19.27 6.10
C ASN A 546 -3.41 17.74 6.08
N ILE A 547 -4.55 17.11 5.78
CA ILE A 547 -4.60 15.68 5.57
C ILE A 547 -3.80 15.35 4.30
N PRO A 548 -2.83 14.42 4.36
CA PRO A 548 -2.07 14.05 3.18
C PRO A 548 -2.99 13.42 2.15
N THR A 549 -2.87 13.87 0.91
CA THR A 549 -3.51 13.26 -0.25
C THR A 549 -2.61 12.20 -0.84
N GLY A 550 -3.17 11.08 -1.26
CA GLY A 550 -2.44 9.99 -1.91
C GLY A 550 -2.10 8.81 -0.98
N LEU A 551 -1.60 7.74 -1.60
CA LEU A 551 -1.22 6.50 -0.93
C LEU A 551 0.15 6.64 -0.24
N GLY A 552 0.26 6.23 1.03
CA GLY A 552 1.53 5.93 1.68
C GLY A 552 1.83 6.54 3.04
N ALA A 553 2.89 6.00 3.61
CA ALA A 553 3.31 6.28 4.97
C ALA A 553 3.92 7.66 5.20
N VAL A 554 4.37 8.35 4.14
CA VAL A 554 5.12 9.61 4.27
C VAL A 554 4.31 10.70 4.94
N GLY A 555 3.04 10.88 4.55
CA GLY A 555 2.16 11.84 5.22
C GLY A 555 1.91 11.49 6.70
N LEU A 556 1.94 10.20 7.05
CA LEU A 556 1.81 9.73 8.42
C LEU A 556 3.07 9.98 9.24
N LEU A 557 4.24 9.93 8.63
CA LEU A 557 5.52 10.26 9.26
C LEU A 557 5.67 11.76 9.47
N ILE A 558 5.31 12.60 8.49
CA ILE A 558 5.45 14.05 8.60
C ILE A 558 4.54 14.59 9.69
N ASN A 559 3.26 14.15 9.72
CA ASN A 559 2.26 14.52 10.72
C ASN A 559 2.13 16.03 10.95
N ASP A 560 1.98 16.78 9.86
CA ASP A 560 1.72 18.22 9.84
C ASP A 560 0.22 18.57 9.89
N TRP A 561 -0.61 17.61 10.25
CA TRP A 561 -2.04 17.76 10.47
C TRP A 561 -2.32 18.65 11.66
N TRP A 562 -3.39 19.44 11.59
CA TRP A 562 -3.80 20.29 12.69
C TRP A 562 -5.32 20.46 12.72
N LEU A 563 -5.83 20.95 13.84
CA LEU A 563 -7.25 21.15 14.07
C LEU A 563 -7.54 22.64 14.23
N GLU A 564 -8.46 23.16 13.42
CA GLU A 564 -8.99 24.51 13.53
C GLU A 564 -10.23 24.50 14.45
N LEU A 565 -10.00 24.37 15.79
CA LEU A 565 -11.04 24.22 16.80
C LEU A 565 -11.39 25.56 17.48
#